data_596fa0eade4e852eb52450ab13071e1a
#
_entry.id   596fa0eade4e852eb52450ab13071e1a
#
_cell.length_a   1.000
_cell.length_b   1.000
_cell.length_c   1.000
_cell.angle_alpha   90.00
_cell.angle_beta   90.00
_cell.angle_gamma   90.00
#
_symmetry.space_group_name_H-M   'P 1'
#
loop_
_entity.id
_entity.type
_entity.pdbx_description
1 polymer ?
#
loop_
_entity_poly.entity_id
_entity_poly.type
_entity_poly.pdbx_seq_one_letter_code
_entity_poly.pdbx_strand_id
1 'polypeptide(L)'
;MASQSYVKKNLSLAWPLALNALLMQSMLMIDTLLVSPLGEVSLAAMGIATTVIAFILGIQMALANGTQLVLSRAVGSGVQASLSRAFLAGMLINFGTAFLFFLALTFFDNSLISTLTDDVSLHDEIAVYLSFSKYIVLFTAITQVIIALFNGLGKTKVPFRGYLIELPVNVLVSYVFIHGWSSFEGLGVQGAAIGSLVAIMIRAVYLYLCIRFENCIEVSLNAFGSDFSRNVVNHFKEIFPVAANVTMLSIGATIYQLLYTQLNINAYVAITLVMPWIRAGTQFITAWAHSSAITISQAIGSKQMTDLRKNVDASIDIAVIISILSMFFFIALSFFMGDIYPDLDSATYDALTVIAPLYIFLPLVRGYNTVHGHVLRALGQTTAVFKINFTGQWIVSIPLCALIIFGFDGSIFWAFAVQPFEEMVKALPFRHLARKHLKEFDEEKAKKLMYD
;
A
#
# COMPACT_ATOMS: atom_id res chain seq x y z
N MET A 1 23.47 -23.06 -3.34
CA MET A 1 23.32 -22.49 -4.69
C MET A 1 21.87 -22.08 -5.00
N ALA A 2 20.83 -22.91 -4.78
CA ALA A 2 19.43 -22.51 -5.05
C ALA A 2 18.98 -21.27 -4.24
N SER A 3 19.31 -21.19 -2.96
CA SER A 3 18.98 -20.04 -2.09
C SER A 3 19.61 -18.72 -2.57
N GLN A 4 20.86 -18.73 -3.03
CA GLN A 4 21.53 -17.51 -3.53
C GLN A 4 20.89 -16.99 -4.84
N SER A 5 20.52 -17.89 -5.75
CA SER A 5 19.80 -17.53 -6.98
C SER A 5 18.42 -16.94 -6.67
N TYR A 6 17.71 -17.50 -5.69
CA TYR A 6 16.42 -17.02 -5.20
C TYR A 6 16.53 -15.60 -4.61
N VAL A 7 17.50 -15.39 -3.70
CA VAL A 7 17.72 -14.07 -3.08
C VAL A 7 18.06 -13.01 -4.12
N LYS A 8 18.95 -13.32 -5.09
CA LYS A 8 19.29 -12.40 -6.18
C LYS A 8 18.08 -12.05 -7.04
N LYS A 9 17.25 -13.04 -7.38
CA LYS A 9 16.00 -12.83 -8.13
C LYS A 9 15.06 -11.90 -7.36
N ASN A 10 14.81 -12.17 -6.08
CA ASN A 10 13.93 -11.35 -5.24
C ASN A 10 14.46 -9.93 -5.04
N LEU A 11 15.74 -9.73 -4.83
CA LEU A 11 16.34 -8.39 -4.75
C LEU A 11 16.11 -7.60 -6.05
N SER A 12 16.26 -8.26 -7.21
CA SER A 12 16.00 -7.62 -8.50
C SER A 12 14.54 -7.20 -8.72
N LEU A 13 13.60 -7.86 -8.04
CA LEU A 13 12.18 -7.51 -8.04
C LEU A 13 11.84 -6.46 -6.96
N ALA A 14 12.49 -6.55 -5.80
CA ALA A 14 12.17 -5.73 -4.64
C ALA A 14 12.57 -4.25 -4.80
N TRP A 15 13.74 -3.95 -5.38
CA TRP A 15 14.20 -2.56 -5.49
C TRP A 15 13.27 -1.67 -6.34
N PRO A 16 12.72 -2.12 -7.51
CA PRO A 16 11.77 -1.30 -8.23
C PRO A 16 10.46 -1.11 -7.46
N LEU A 17 10.01 -2.15 -6.72
CA LEU A 17 8.81 -2.05 -5.87
C LEU A 17 8.99 -1.02 -4.74
N ALA A 18 10.15 -1.00 -4.10
CA ALA A 18 10.46 -0.01 -3.07
C ALA A 18 10.50 1.41 -3.64
N LEU A 19 11.16 1.61 -4.77
CA LEU A 19 11.23 2.93 -5.42
C LEU A 19 9.86 3.38 -5.94
N ASN A 20 9.01 2.48 -6.43
CA ASN A 20 7.64 2.82 -6.81
C ASN A 20 6.87 3.43 -5.64
N ALA A 21 6.96 2.83 -4.46
CA ALA A 21 6.29 3.34 -3.27
C ALA A 21 6.82 4.74 -2.86
N LEU A 22 8.13 4.94 -2.97
CA LEU A 22 8.75 6.25 -2.69
C LEU A 22 8.35 7.31 -3.72
N LEU A 23 8.30 6.97 -5.01
CA LEU A 23 7.85 7.88 -6.08
C LEU A 23 6.39 8.30 -5.87
N MET A 24 5.50 7.35 -5.56
CA MET A 24 4.10 7.65 -5.27
C MET A 24 3.95 8.62 -4.09
N GLN A 25 4.72 8.43 -3.03
CA GLN A 25 4.70 9.33 -1.87
C GLN A 25 5.26 10.71 -2.22
N SER A 26 6.30 10.77 -3.06
CA SER A 26 6.89 12.03 -3.53
C SER A 26 5.91 12.85 -4.37
N MET A 27 5.08 12.20 -5.20
CA MET A 27 4.05 12.89 -6.01
C MET A 27 3.08 13.66 -5.13
N LEU A 28 2.55 13.04 -4.06
CA LEU A 28 1.65 13.72 -3.14
C LEU A 28 2.31 14.91 -2.44
N MET A 29 3.58 14.77 -2.05
CA MET A 29 4.34 15.88 -1.44
C MET A 29 4.53 17.03 -2.43
N ILE A 30 4.83 16.74 -3.69
CA ILE A 30 5.02 17.75 -4.74
C ILE A 30 3.71 18.47 -5.04
N ASP A 31 2.60 17.76 -5.16
CA ASP A 31 1.27 18.37 -5.36
C ASP A 31 0.94 19.34 -4.21
N THR A 32 1.24 18.97 -2.98
CA THR A 32 1.07 19.83 -1.80
C THR A 32 1.93 21.09 -1.88
N LEU A 33 3.20 20.94 -2.29
CA LEU A 33 4.12 22.08 -2.47
C LEU A 33 3.66 23.02 -3.60
N LEU A 34 3.13 22.49 -4.68
CA LEU A 34 2.62 23.28 -5.81
C LEU A 34 1.37 24.08 -5.47
N VAL A 35 0.50 23.54 -4.59
CA VAL A 35 -0.74 24.20 -4.16
C VAL A 35 -0.50 25.19 -3.01
N SER A 36 0.55 24.99 -2.20
CA SER A 36 0.79 25.82 -1.01
C SER A 36 0.83 27.34 -1.27
N PRO A 37 1.31 27.87 -2.42
CA PRO A 37 1.28 29.32 -2.72
C PRO A 37 -0.12 29.89 -2.96
N LEU A 38 -1.15 29.05 -3.15
CA LEU A 38 -2.54 29.50 -3.34
C LEU A 38 -3.19 29.95 -2.01
N GLY A 39 -2.61 29.62 -0.89
CA GLY A 39 -3.10 29.97 0.44
C GLY A 39 -3.69 28.82 1.23
N GLU A 40 -4.03 29.11 2.49
CA GLU A 40 -4.43 28.10 3.47
C GLU A 40 -5.75 27.40 3.12
N VAL A 41 -6.72 28.13 2.55
CA VAL A 41 -8.03 27.58 2.14
C VAL A 41 -7.86 26.51 1.07
N SER A 42 -7.14 26.83 0.00
CA SER A 42 -6.86 25.88 -1.10
C SER A 42 -6.06 24.67 -0.63
N LEU A 43 -5.08 24.88 0.25
CA LEU A 43 -4.27 23.81 0.80
C LEU A 43 -5.10 22.89 1.71
N ALA A 44 -5.96 23.44 2.55
CA ALA A 44 -6.87 22.69 3.41
C ALA A 44 -7.90 21.90 2.60
N ALA A 45 -8.51 22.52 1.59
CA ALA A 45 -9.46 21.87 0.70
C ALA A 45 -8.84 20.69 -0.05
N MET A 46 -7.64 20.88 -0.63
CA MET A 46 -6.90 19.80 -1.27
C MET A 46 -6.56 18.69 -0.27
N GLY A 47 -6.15 19.02 0.94
CA GLY A 47 -5.83 18.05 1.99
C GLY A 47 -7.02 17.16 2.34
N ILE A 48 -8.22 17.72 2.49
CA ILE A 48 -9.46 16.97 2.76
C ILE A 48 -9.80 16.08 1.55
N ALA A 49 -9.83 16.66 0.36
CA ALA A 49 -10.17 15.92 -0.86
C ALA A 49 -9.20 14.77 -1.16
N THR A 50 -7.89 15.00 -1.02
CA THR A 50 -6.86 13.95 -1.21
C THR A 50 -6.96 12.86 -0.18
N THR A 51 -7.42 13.13 1.03
CA THR A 51 -7.64 12.09 2.06
C THR A 51 -8.72 11.10 1.61
N VAL A 52 -9.83 11.59 1.05
CA VAL A 52 -10.90 10.74 0.49
C VAL A 52 -10.37 9.91 -0.69
N ILE A 53 -9.71 10.57 -1.63
CA ILE A 53 -9.16 9.88 -2.82
C ILE A 53 -8.12 8.84 -2.40
N ALA A 54 -7.19 9.18 -1.50
CA ALA A 54 -6.16 8.25 -1.00
C ALA A 54 -6.76 7.01 -0.32
N PHE A 55 -7.87 7.16 0.41
CA PHE A 55 -8.58 6.03 1.01
C PHE A 55 -9.13 5.09 -0.07
N ILE A 56 -9.78 5.62 -1.10
CA ILE A 56 -10.31 4.85 -2.23
C ILE A 56 -9.18 4.16 -3.00
N LEU A 57 -8.11 4.90 -3.33
CA LEU A 57 -6.94 4.35 -4.03
C LEU A 57 -6.22 3.27 -3.20
N GLY A 58 -6.22 3.39 -1.87
CA GLY A 58 -5.71 2.37 -0.96
C GLY A 58 -6.46 1.04 -1.07
N ILE A 59 -7.79 1.08 -1.14
CA ILE A 59 -8.64 -0.10 -1.37
C ILE A 59 -8.33 -0.73 -2.74
N GLN A 60 -8.25 0.08 -3.79
CA GLN A 60 -7.94 -0.41 -5.14
C GLN A 60 -6.55 -1.06 -5.21
N MET A 61 -5.54 -0.43 -4.61
CA MET A 61 -4.19 -0.99 -4.53
C MET A 61 -4.20 -2.33 -3.78
N ALA A 62 -4.98 -2.46 -2.71
CA ALA A 62 -5.08 -3.70 -1.96
C ALA A 62 -5.75 -4.83 -2.76
N LEU A 63 -6.80 -4.52 -3.51
CA LEU A 63 -7.44 -5.46 -4.45
C LEU A 63 -6.47 -5.88 -5.56
N ALA A 64 -5.73 -4.94 -6.13
CA ALA A 64 -4.72 -5.22 -7.15
C ALA A 64 -3.55 -6.06 -6.60
N ASN A 65 -3.10 -5.81 -5.38
CA ASN A 65 -2.08 -6.61 -4.70
C ASN A 65 -2.55 -8.06 -4.44
N GLY A 66 -3.82 -8.24 -4.10
CA GLY A 66 -4.44 -9.57 -4.04
C GLY A 66 -4.46 -10.24 -5.42
N THR A 67 -4.94 -9.53 -6.44
CA THR A 67 -4.95 -9.99 -7.84
C THR A 67 -3.55 -10.36 -8.33
N GLN A 68 -2.50 -9.63 -7.92
CA GLN A 68 -1.12 -9.95 -8.28
C GLN A 68 -0.68 -11.35 -7.82
N LEU A 69 -1.14 -11.82 -6.67
CA LEU A 69 -0.83 -13.17 -6.19
C LEU A 69 -1.45 -14.23 -7.09
N VAL A 70 -2.71 -14.03 -7.50
CA VAL A 70 -3.42 -14.90 -8.44
C VAL A 70 -2.72 -14.90 -9.80
N LEU A 71 -2.39 -13.73 -10.34
CA LEU A 71 -1.63 -13.58 -11.58
C LEU A 71 -0.25 -14.24 -11.51
N SER A 72 0.46 -14.09 -10.38
CA SER A 72 1.77 -14.72 -10.20
C SER A 72 1.69 -16.25 -10.23
N ARG A 73 0.62 -16.84 -9.65
CA ARG A 73 0.37 -18.29 -9.75
C ARG A 73 0.05 -18.70 -11.18
N ALA A 74 -0.80 -17.94 -11.87
CA ALA A 74 -1.13 -18.19 -13.26
C ALA A 74 0.09 -18.12 -14.20
N VAL A 75 0.98 -17.15 -13.97
CA VAL A 75 2.29 -17.06 -14.66
C VAL A 75 3.13 -18.30 -14.36
N GLY A 76 3.19 -18.73 -13.11
CA GLY A 76 3.95 -19.92 -12.71
C GLY A 76 3.46 -21.20 -13.36
N SER A 77 2.15 -21.33 -13.61
CA SER A 77 1.57 -22.51 -14.29
C SER A 77 1.95 -22.60 -15.76
N GLY A 78 2.36 -21.51 -16.39
CA GLY A 78 2.66 -21.43 -17.82
C GLY A 78 1.43 -21.56 -18.74
N VAL A 79 0.21 -21.60 -18.16
CA VAL A 79 -1.05 -21.74 -18.92
C VAL A 79 -1.61 -20.36 -19.26
N GLN A 80 -1.55 -19.98 -20.52
CA GLN A 80 -1.97 -18.65 -21.00
C GLN A 80 -3.46 -18.36 -20.75
N ALA A 81 -4.31 -19.39 -20.88
CA ALA A 81 -5.73 -19.25 -20.61
C ALA A 81 -6.02 -18.95 -19.12
N SER A 82 -5.26 -19.54 -18.19
CA SER A 82 -5.36 -19.25 -16.75
C SER A 82 -4.94 -17.80 -16.44
N LEU A 83 -3.84 -17.34 -17.07
CA LEU A 83 -3.38 -15.96 -16.94
C LEU A 83 -4.41 -14.96 -17.46
N SER A 84 -5.01 -15.22 -18.64
CA SER A 84 -6.05 -14.38 -19.24
C SER A 84 -7.30 -14.31 -18.36
N ARG A 85 -7.76 -15.45 -17.83
CA ARG A 85 -8.91 -15.50 -16.91
C ARG A 85 -8.65 -14.72 -15.63
N ALA A 86 -7.47 -14.89 -15.01
CA ALA A 86 -7.09 -14.19 -13.79
C ALA A 86 -6.98 -12.67 -14.04
N PHE A 87 -6.42 -12.24 -15.17
CA PHE A 87 -6.32 -10.84 -15.54
C PHE A 87 -7.68 -10.19 -15.75
N LEU A 88 -8.56 -10.83 -16.53
CA LEU A 88 -9.90 -10.31 -16.81
C LEU A 88 -10.78 -10.27 -15.54
N ALA A 89 -10.71 -11.30 -14.70
CA ALA A 89 -11.41 -11.31 -13.42
C ALA A 89 -10.91 -10.18 -12.50
N GLY A 90 -9.60 -10.03 -12.37
CA GLY A 90 -9.00 -8.93 -11.60
C GLY A 90 -9.37 -7.55 -12.14
N MET A 91 -9.37 -7.38 -13.48
CA MET A 91 -9.79 -6.13 -14.13
C MET A 91 -11.25 -5.82 -13.85
N LEU A 92 -12.14 -6.81 -13.98
CA LEU A 92 -13.57 -6.65 -13.72
C LEU A 92 -13.85 -6.23 -12.27
N ILE A 93 -13.18 -6.89 -11.31
CA ILE A 93 -13.36 -6.59 -9.88
C ILE A 93 -12.83 -5.20 -9.54
N ASN A 94 -11.61 -4.88 -9.95
CA ASN A 94 -10.99 -3.58 -9.64
C ASN A 94 -11.73 -2.43 -10.33
N PHE A 95 -12.03 -2.56 -11.63
CA PHE A 95 -12.77 -1.54 -12.36
C PHE A 95 -14.21 -1.41 -11.86
N GLY A 96 -14.90 -2.52 -11.58
CA GLY A 96 -16.25 -2.50 -11.00
C GLY A 96 -16.30 -1.78 -9.65
N THR A 97 -15.32 -2.06 -8.77
CA THR A 97 -15.19 -1.36 -7.48
C THR A 97 -14.90 0.14 -7.69
N ALA A 98 -13.99 0.47 -8.62
CA ALA A 98 -13.69 1.86 -8.97
C ALA A 98 -14.90 2.60 -9.53
N PHE A 99 -15.70 1.92 -10.36
CA PHE A 99 -16.91 2.50 -10.93
C PHE A 99 -17.96 2.79 -9.86
N LEU A 100 -18.11 1.92 -8.85
CA LEU A 100 -18.98 2.20 -7.70
C LEU A 100 -18.52 3.42 -6.91
N PHE A 101 -17.22 3.57 -6.65
CA PHE A 101 -16.69 4.78 -6.02
C PHE A 101 -16.85 6.02 -6.90
N PHE A 102 -16.64 5.89 -8.19
CA PHE A 102 -16.88 6.98 -9.14
C PHE A 102 -18.35 7.47 -9.11
N LEU A 103 -19.31 6.53 -9.07
CA LEU A 103 -20.73 6.87 -8.93
C LEU A 103 -21.00 7.52 -7.57
N ALA A 104 -20.44 6.99 -6.49
CA ALA A 104 -20.57 7.58 -5.16
C ALA A 104 -20.05 9.01 -5.12
N LEU A 105 -18.85 9.27 -5.65
CA LEU A 105 -18.27 10.61 -5.75
C LEU A 105 -19.02 11.53 -6.73
N THR A 106 -19.85 11.00 -7.61
CA THR A 106 -20.64 11.81 -8.57
C THR A 106 -22.00 12.19 -8.03
N PHE A 107 -22.65 11.28 -7.29
CA PHE A 107 -24.02 11.49 -6.82
C PHE A 107 -24.13 11.94 -5.37
N PHE A 108 -23.08 11.70 -4.56
CA PHE A 108 -23.08 11.99 -3.13
C PHE A 108 -21.97 12.96 -2.71
N ASP A 109 -21.37 13.70 -3.66
CA ASP A 109 -20.28 14.66 -3.40
C ASP A 109 -20.67 15.71 -2.35
N ASN A 110 -21.80 16.38 -2.50
CA ASN A 110 -22.27 17.40 -1.56
C ASN A 110 -22.50 16.84 -0.14
N SER A 111 -23.13 15.65 -0.03
CA SER A 111 -23.35 14.99 1.25
C SER A 111 -22.04 14.55 1.90
N LEU A 112 -21.09 14.09 1.10
CA LEU A 112 -19.76 13.72 1.56
C LEU A 112 -19.01 14.94 2.08
N ILE A 113 -18.97 16.03 1.31
CA ILE A 113 -18.28 17.27 1.68
C ILE A 113 -18.84 17.85 2.98
N SER A 114 -20.17 17.94 3.11
CA SER A 114 -20.81 18.43 4.33
C SER A 114 -20.58 17.55 5.57
N THR A 115 -20.25 16.26 5.37
CA THR A 115 -19.88 15.35 6.47
C THR A 115 -18.41 15.52 6.86
N LEU A 116 -17.53 15.92 5.93
CA LEU A 116 -16.10 16.05 6.15
C LEU A 116 -15.70 17.38 6.80
N THR A 117 -16.45 18.45 6.52
CA THR A 117 -16.16 19.77 7.07
C THR A 117 -17.42 20.61 7.19
N ASP A 118 -17.54 21.34 8.31
CA ASP A 118 -18.59 22.34 8.57
C ASP A 118 -18.23 23.69 7.95
N ASP A 119 -16.99 23.90 7.52
CA ASP A 119 -16.52 25.15 6.94
C ASP A 119 -16.95 25.26 5.47
N VAL A 120 -17.99 26.05 5.26
CA VAL A 120 -18.60 26.29 3.93
C VAL A 120 -17.60 26.92 2.94
N SER A 121 -16.58 27.64 3.41
CA SER A 121 -15.57 28.25 2.54
C SER A 121 -14.71 27.24 1.79
N LEU A 122 -14.63 26.01 2.29
CA LEU A 122 -13.87 24.91 1.68
C LEU A 122 -14.69 24.10 0.67
N HIS A 123 -16.03 24.15 0.75
CA HIS A 123 -16.91 23.26 0.00
C HIS A 123 -16.71 23.35 -1.51
N ASP A 124 -16.64 24.55 -2.06
CA ASP A 124 -16.49 24.76 -3.50
C ASP A 124 -15.15 24.24 -4.02
N GLU A 125 -14.05 24.50 -3.32
CA GLU A 125 -12.72 24.02 -3.72
C GLU A 125 -12.59 22.52 -3.61
N ILE A 126 -13.17 21.90 -2.56
CA ILE A 126 -13.23 20.44 -2.42
C ILE A 126 -14.03 19.82 -3.57
N ALA A 127 -15.21 20.36 -3.87
CA ALA A 127 -16.08 19.89 -4.95
C ALA A 127 -15.37 19.96 -6.31
N VAL A 128 -14.71 21.09 -6.59
CA VAL A 128 -13.94 21.28 -7.82
C VAL A 128 -12.79 20.27 -7.94
N TYR A 129 -12.03 20.04 -6.88
CA TYR A 129 -10.96 19.03 -6.88
C TYR A 129 -11.51 17.62 -7.09
N LEU A 130 -12.58 17.23 -6.38
CA LEU A 130 -13.19 15.91 -6.50
C LEU A 130 -13.81 15.66 -7.87
N SER A 131 -14.31 16.72 -8.55
CA SER A 131 -14.91 16.62 -9.89
C SER A 131 -13.97 16.03 -10.94
N PHE A 132 -12.66 16.28 -10.82
CA PHE A 132 -11.61 15.70 -11.69
C PHE A 132 -10.97 14.44 -11.08
N SER A 133 -10.74 14.44 -9.76
CA SER A 133 -10.09 13.33 -9.07
C SER A 133 -10.89 12.04 -9.13
N LYS A 134 -12.21 12.08 -9.25
CA LYS A 134 -13.05 10.88 -9.45
C LYS A 134 -12.67 10.07 -10.70
N TYR A 135 -12.16 10.72 -11.76
CA TYR A 135 -11.66 10.03 -12.95
C TYR A 135 -10.31 9.34 -12.69
N ILE A 136 -9.47 9.90 -11.80
CA ILE A 136 -8.22 9.26 -11.36
C ILE A 136 -8.53 7.88 -10.79
N VAL A 137 -9.63 7.73 -10.05
CA VAL A 137 -10.08 6.45 -9.47
C VAL A 137 -10.27 5.38 -10.55
N LEU A 138 -10.88 5.72 -11.70
CA LEU A 138 -11.08 4.79 -12.81
C LEU A 138 -9.77 4.39 -13.49
N PHE A 139 -8.91 5.37 -13.81
CA PHE A 139 -7.61 5.08 -14.43
C PHE A 139 -6.67 4.32 -13.50
N THR A 140 -6.73 4.59 -12.20
CA THR A 140 -5.95 3.85 -11.18
C THR A 140 -6.35 2.38 -11.18
N ALA A 141 -7.63 2.04 -11.20
CA ALA A 141 -8.07 0.66 -11.21
C ALA A 141 -7.49 -0.12 -12.39
N ILE A 142 -7.49 0.47 -13.58
CA ILE A 142 -6.92 -0.15 -14.79
C ILE A 142 -5.40 -0.30 -14.65
N THR A 143 -4.71 0.79 -14.29
CA THR A 143 -3.24 0.77 -14.22
C THR A 143 -2.73 -0.14 -13.14
N GLN A 144 -3.39 -0.24 -11.97
CA GLN A 144 -2.97 -1.10 -10.88
C GLN A 144 -3.07 -2.59 -11.23
N VAL A 145 -4.08 -3.01 -11.97
CA VAL A 145 -4.17 -4.41 -12.43
C VAL A 145 -3.11 -4.72 -13.49
N ILE A 146 -2.80 -3.78 -14.38
CA ILE A 146 -1.70 -3.93 -15.34
C ILE A 146 -0.34 -3.99 -14.61
N ILE A 147 -0.14 -3.15 -13.59
CA ILE A 147 1.04 -3.20 -12.72
C ILE A 147 1.14 -4.57 -12.03
N ALA A 148 0.02 -5.07 -11.51
CA ALA A 148 -0.05 -6.40 -10.89
C ALA A 148 0.33 -7.51 -11.87
N LEU A 149 -0.07 -7.41 -13.15
CA LEU A 149 0.34 -8.33 -14.20
C LEU A 149 1.85 -8.30 -14.45
N PHE A 150 2.44 -7.12 -14.65
CA PHE A 150 3.89 -7.00 -14.87
C PHE A 150 4.70 -7.47 -13.66
N ASN A 151 4.26 -7.13 -12.46
CA ASN A 151 4.88 -7.62 -11.22
C ASN A 151 4.77 -9.16 -11.13
N GLY A 152 3.61 -9.73 -11.44
CA GLY A 152 3.38 -11.17 -11.48
C GLY A 152 4.24 -11.89 -12.50
N LEU A 153 4.54 -11.25 -13.63
CA LEU A 153 5.49 -11.70 -14.66
C LEU A 153 6.96 -11.57 -14.22
N GLY A 154 7.23 -10.93 -13.08
CA GLY A 154 8.59 -10.63 -12.64
C GLY A 154 9.24 -9.44 -13.36
N LYS A 155 8.44 -8.63 -14.06
CA LYS A 155 8.90 -7.44 -14.82
C LYS A 155 8.66 -6.14 -14.06
N THR A 156 9.04 -6.07 -12.78
CA THR A 156 8.78 -4.94 -11.87
C THR A 156 9.39 -3.61 -12.33
N LYS A 157 10.38 -3.66 -13.24
CA LYS A 157 10.98 -2.47 -13.85
C LYS A 157 10.04 -1.74 -14.82
N VAL A 158 9.04 -2.43 -15.39
CA VAL A 158 8.07 -1.81 -16.31
C VAL A 158 7.16 -0.81 -15.56
N PRO A 159 6.48 -1.20 -14.48
CA PRO A 159 5.76 -0.24 -13.64
C PRO A 159 6.66 0.90 -13.11
N PHE A 160 7.89 0.60 -12.71
CA PHE A 160 8.84 1.61 -12.23
C PHE A 160 9.12 2.69 -13.27
N ARG A 161 9.37 2.30 -14.53
CA ARG A 161 9.53 3.27 -15.64
C ARG A 161 8.24 4.08 -15.86
N GLY A 162 7.07 3.47 -15.69
CA GLY A 162 5.79 4.18 -15.77
C GLY A 162 5.68 5.31 -14.74
N TYR A 163 6.07 5.07 -13.49
CA TYR A 163 6.11 6.10 -12.46
C TYR A 163 7.18 7.17 -12.72
N LEU A 164 8.34 6.79 -13.30
CA LEU A 164 9.38 7.74 -13.70
C LEU A 164 8.91 8.68 -14.82
N ILE A 165 7.99 8.25 -15.68
CA ILE A 165 7.36 9.10 -16.70
C ILE A 165 6.27 9.96 -16.08
N GLU A 166 5.43 9.37 -15.22
CA GLU A 166 4.29 10.03 -14.60
C GLU A 166 4.72 11.23 -13.72
N LEU A 167 5.77 11.06 -12.91
CA LEU A 167 6.19 12.11 -11.96
C LEU A 167 6.54 13.44 -12.63
N PRO A 168 7.43 13.53 -13.65
CA PRO A 168 7.72 14.78 -14.33
C PRO A 168 6.50 15.38 -15.05
N VAL A 169 5.66 14.53 -15.63
CA VAL A 169 4.42 14.97 -16.28
C VAL A 169 3.46 15.58 -15.26
N ASN A 170 3.26 14.91 -14.11
CA ASN A 170 2.46 15.46 -13.03
C ASN A 170 2.98 16.85 -12.60
N VAL A 171 4.26 16.96 -12.31
CA VAL A 171 4.88 18.25 -11.88
C VAL A 171 4.67 19.35 -12.90
N LEU A 172 4.98 19.08 -14.17
CA LEU A 172 4.91 20.09 -15.25
C LEU A 172 3.47 20.50 -15.54
N VAL A 173 2.56 19.52 -15.67
CA VAL A 173 1.17 19.80 -15.99
C VAL A 173 0.47 20.47 -14.81
N SER A 174 0.67 19.96 -13.58
CA SER A 174 0.14 20.59 -12.37
C SER A 174 0.62 22.03 -12.22
N TYR A 175 1.92 22.28 -12.39
CA TYR A 175 2.46 23.64 -12.31
C TYR A 175 1.77 24.60 -13.28
N VAL A 176 1.66 24.20 -14.56
CA VAL A 176 1.03 25.04 -15.61
C VAL A 176 -0.46 25.26 -15.31
N PHE A 177 -1.18 24.23 -14.91
CA PHE A 177 -2.61 24.36 -14.65
C PHE A 177 -2.95 25.03 -13.32
N ILE A 178 -2.11 24.93 -12.30
CA ILE A 178 -2.29 25.62 -11.02
C ILE A 178 -2.02 27.11 -11.17
N HIS A 179 -0.87 27.46 -11.73
CA HIS A 179 -0.36 28.84 -11.72
C HIS A 179 -0.64 29.61 -13.02
N GLY A 180 -0.97 28.90 -14.11
CA GLY A 180 -1.10 29.47 -15.42
C GLY A 180 0.23 29.56 -16.19
N TRP A 181 0.15 29.84 -17.49
CA TRP A 181 1.30 30.03 -18.36
C TRP A 181 0.96 31.00 -19.49
N SER A 182 1.74 32.05 -19.65
CA SER A 182 1.52 33.08 -20.67
C SER A 182 0.12 33.73 -20.57
N SER A 183 -0.76 33.53 -21.56
CA SER A 183 -2.14 34.02 -21.59
C SER A 183 -3.16 33.08 -20.95
N PHE A 184 -2.75 31.89 -20.46
CA PHE A 184 -3.60 30.96 -19.77
C PHE A 184 -3.62 31.28 -18.28
N GLU A 185 -4.80 31.61 -17.75
CA GLU A 185 -5.00 31.83 -16.32
C GLU A 185 -4.97 30.50 -15.55
N GLY A 186 -4.31 30.47 -14.38
CA GLY A 186 -4.24 29.29 -13.53
C GLY A 186 -5.62 28.90 -12.99
N LEU A 187 -5.85 27.61 -12.86
CA LEU A 187 -7.09 27.03 -12.34
C LEU A 187 -7.02 26.72 -10.83
N GLY A 188 -5.93 27.10 -10.16
CA GLY A 188 -5.78 26.86 -8.74
C GLY A 188 -5.79 25.36 -8.40
N VAL A 189 -6.55 24.98 -7.35
CA VAL A 189 -6.64 23.59 -6.85
C VAL A 189 -7.14 22.62 -7.92
N GLN A 190 -8.01 23.06 -8.80
CA GLN A 190 -8.47 22.27 -9.95
C GLN A 190 -7.31 21.84 -10.85
N GLY A 191 -6.32 22.71 -11.03
CA GLY A 191 -5.11 22.44 -11.81
C GLY A 191 -4.31 21.26 -11.28
N ALA A 192 -4.23 21.09 -9.97
CA ALA A 192 -3.57 19.94 -9.34
C ALA A 192 -4.27 18.62 -9.68
N ALA A 193 -5.61 18.60 -9.60
CA ALA A 193 -6.39 17.41 -9.96
C ALA A 193 -6.27 17.05 -11.45
N ILE A 194 -6.29 18.07 -12.34
CA ILE A 194 -6.07 17.87 -13.79
C ILE A 194 -4.67 17.35 -14.07
N GLY A 195 -3.64 17.90 -13.43
CA GLY A 195 -2.26 17.47 -13.60
C GLY A 195 -2.07 15.99 -13.24
N SER A 196 -2.60 15.57 -12.10
CA SER A 196 -2.58 14.18 -11.65
C SER A 196 -3.39 13.27 -12.59
N LEU A 197 -4.54 13.73 -13.11
CA LEU A 197 -5.34 12.98 -14.09
C LEU A 197 -4.57 12.77 -15.40
N VAL A 198 -3.99 13.83 -15.96
CA VAL A 198 -3.19 13.72 -17.20
C VAL A 198 -1.98 12.79 -17.00
N ALA A 199 -1.29 12.90 -15.88
CA ALA A 199 -0.15 12.07 -15.57
C ALA A 199 -0.49 10.57 -15.51
N ILE A 200 -1.58 10.21 -14.83
CA ILE A 200 -2.02 8.81 -14.76
C ILE A 200 -2.51 8.28 -16.13
N MET A 201 -3.15 9.13 -16.95
CA MET A 201 -3.52 8.77 -18.32
C MET A 201 -2.31 8.45 -19.16
N ILE A 202 -1.23 9.24 -19.09
CA ILE A 202 0.02 8.97 -19.80
C ILE A 202 0.65 7.67 -19.31
N ARG A 203 0.68 7.42 -17.99
CA ARG A 203 1.12 6.13 -17.45
C ARG A 203 0.25 4.97 -17.96
N ALA A 204 -1.06 5.14 -18.03
CA ALA A 204 -1.97 4.12 -18.57
C ALA A 204 -1.66 3.78 -20.02
N VAL A 205 -1.44 4.80 -20.86
CA VAL A 205 -1.02 4.61 -22.26
C VAL A 205 0.32 3.88 -22.33
N TYR A 206 1.32 4.30 -21.57
CA TYR A 206 2.62 3.64 -21.50
C TYR A 206 2.48 2.15 -21.15
N LEU A 207 1.74 1.83 -20.08
CA LEU A 207 1.54 0.44 -19.64
C LEU A 207 0.77 -0.39 -20.68
N TYR A 208 -0.23 0.18 -21.33
CA TYR A 208 -0.96 -0.47 -22.43
C TYR A 208 -0.03 -0.79 -23.60
N LEU A 209 0.81 0.15 -24.01
CA LEU A 209 1.80 -0.06 -25.06
C LEU A 209 2.79 -1.18 -24.70
N CYS A 210 3.25 -1.21 -23.43
CA CYS A 210 4.11 -2.29 -22.96
C CYS A 210 3.44 -3.68 -23.06
N ILE A 211 2.15 -3.81 -22.70
CA ILE A 211 1.40 -5.06 -22.90
C ILE A 211 1.40 -5.44 -24.37
N ARG A 212 1.12 -4.48 -25.25
CA ARG A 212 0.97 -4.71 -26.70
C ARG A 212 2.29 -5.10 -27.36
N PHE A 213 3.38 -4.39 -27.03
CA PHE A 213 4.69 -4.66 -27.64
C PHE A 213 5.38 -5.91 -27.10
N GLU A 214 5.19 -6.23 -25.84
CA GLU A 214 5.82 -7.40 -25.22
C GLU A 214 4.99 -8.69 -25.39
N ASN A 215 3.79 -8.62 -25.97
CA ASN A 215 2.85 -9.75 -26.10
C ASN A 215 2.71 -10.56 -24.80
N CYS A 216 2.63 -9.85 -23.68
CA CYS A 216 2.67 -10.46 -22.34
C CYS A 216 1.46 -11.33 -22.05
N ILE A 217 0.34 -11.08 -22.70
CA ILE A 217 -0.93 -11.75 -22.47
C ILE A 217 -1.75 -11.76 -23.76
N GLU A 218 -2.29 -12.92 -24.10
CA GLU A 218 -3.29 -13.08 -25.14
C GLU A 218 -4.68 -13.01 -24.51
N VAL A 219 -5.32 -11.84 -24.59
CA VAL A 219 -6.70 -11.68 -24.15
C VAL A 219 -7.61 -12.35 -25.15
N SER A 220 -8.04 -13.58 -24.83
CA SER A 220 -8.99 -14.33 -25.66
C SER A 220 -10.41 -14.14 -25.14
N LEU A 221 -11.36 -13.87 -26.05
CA LEU A 221 -12.80 -13.86 -25.72
C LEU A 221 -13.29 -15.22 -25.22
N ASN A 222 -12.59 -16.31 -25.54
CA ASN A 222 -12.87 -17.63 -24.99
C ASN A 222 -12.62 -17.73 -23.48
N ALA A 223 -11.92 -16.76 -22.88
CA ALA A 223 -11.79 -16.67 -21.43
C ALA A 223 -13.13 -16.38 -20.71
N PHE A 224 -14.13 -15.86 -21.43
CA PHE A 224 -15.50 -15.64 -20.94
C PHE A 224 -16.40 -16.90 -21.07
N GLY A 225 -15.83 -18.10 -20.99
CA GLY A 225 -16.58 -19.36 -20.99
C GLY A 225 -17.58 -19.50 -19.83
N SER A 226 -18.31 -20.62 -19.80
CA SER A 226 -19.39 -20.91 -18.85
C SER A 226 -19.00 -20.75 -17.36
N ASP A 227 -17.72 -20.96 -17.05
CA ASP A 227 -17.20 -20.89 -15.67
C ASP A 227 -16.61 -19.53 -15.27
N PHE A 228 -16.66 -18.52 -16.17
CA PHE A 228 -16.03 -17.22 -15.91
C PHE A 228 -16.62 -16.53 -14.66
N SER A 229 -17.93 -16.53 -14.50
CA SER A 229 -18.57 -15.91 -13.33
C SER A 229 -18.14 -16.59 -12.01
N ARG A 230 -18.00 -17.92 -12.03
CA ARG A 230 -17.49 -18.70 -10.90
C ARG A 230 -16.04 -18.32 -10.59
N ASN A 231 -15.20 -18.14 -11.62
CA ASN A 231 -13.81 -17.72 -11.47
C ASN A 231 -13.72 -16.31 -10.88
N VAL A 232 -14.56 -15.36 -11.32
CA VAL A 232 -14.64 -14.00 -10.75
C VAL A 232 -15.03 -14.05 -9.28
N VAL A 233 -16.03 -14.84 -8.90
CA VAL A 233 -16.45 -14.99 -7.49
C VAL A 233 -15.34 -15.59 -6.64
N ASN A 234 -14.65 -16.62 -7.12
CA ASN A 234 -13.55 -17.24 -6.39
C ASN A 234 -12.37 -16.28 -6.25
N HIS A 235 -12.03 -15.54 -7.32
CA HIS A 235 -11.02 -14.50 -7.30
C HIS A 235 -11.36 -13.42 -6.27
N PHE A 236 -12.60 -12.92 -6.27
CA PHE A 236 -13.07 -11.94 -5.31
C PHE A 236 -12.97 -12.44 -3.87
N LYS A 237 -13.41 -13.67 -3.58
CA LYS A 237 -13.31 -14.28 -2.25
C LYS A 237 -11.87 -14.36 -1.73
N GLU A 238 -10.90 -14.55 -2.61
CA GLU A 238 -9.49 -14.60 -2.24
C GLU A 238 -8.90 -13.21 -1.98
N ILE A 239 -9.22 -12.21 -2.83
CA ILE A 239 -8.62 -10.89 -2.74
C ILE A 239 -9.34 -9.95 -1.77
N PHE A 240 -10.63 -10.16 -1.51
CA PHE A 240 -11.42 -9.33 -0.60
C PHE A 240 -10.81 -9.23 0.82
N PRO A 241 -10.35 -10.33 1.46
CA PRO A 241 -9.70 -10.21 2.77
C PRO A 241 -8.43 -9.37 2.74
N VAL A 242 -7.74 -9.27 1.60
CA VAL A 242 -6.56 -8.39 1.45
C VAL A 242 -6.98 -6.93 1.49
N ALA A 243 -8.03 -6.57 0.75
CA ALA A 243 -8.58 -5.21 0.76
C ALA A 243 -9.15 -4.85 2.14
N ALA A 244 -9.95 -5.75 2.73
CA ALA A 244 -10.51 -5.56 4.07
C ALA A 244 -9.41 -5.37 5.12
N ASN A 245 -8.29 -6.12 5.02
CA ASN A 245 -7.14 -5.97 5.91
C ASN A 245 -6.50 -4.58 5.81
N VAL A 246 -6.25 -4.08 4.60
CA VAL A 246 -5.64 -2.76 4.41
C VAL A 246 -6.57 -1.66 4.90
N THR A 247 -7.86 -1.74 4.56
CA THR A 247 -8.87 -0.78 5.01
C THR A 247 -8.95 -0.74 6.53
N MET A 248 -9.05 -1.89 7.16
CA MET A 248 -9.12 -2.06 8.61
C MET A 248 -7.88 -1.48 9.32
N LEU A 249 -6.68 -1.78 8.80
CA LEU A 249 -5.42 -1.26 9.35
C LEU A 249 -5.33 0.27 9.19
N SER A 250 -5.81 0.83 8.08
CA SER A 250 -5.83 2.28 7.83
C SER A 250 -6.77 3.00 8.78
N ILE A 251 -7.97 2.48 9.00
CA ILE A 251 -8.92 3.05 9.99
C ILE A 251 -8.32 2.96 11.39
N GLY A 252 -7.71 1.83 11.75
CA GLY A 252 -7.04 1.66 13.04
C GLY A 252 -5.88 2.65 13.24
N ALA A 253 -5.10 2.95 12.21
CA ALA A 253 -4.05 3.96 12.26
C ALA A 253 -4.62 5.37 12.52
N THR A 254 -5.78 5.71 11.95
CA THR A 254 -6.48 6.96 12.23
C THR A 254 -6.95 7.01 13.70
N ILE A 255 -7.47 5.90 14.22
CA ILE A 255 -7.88 5.82 15.64
C ILE A 255 -6.68 6.03 16.57
N TYR A 256 -5.52 5.41 16.27
CA TYR A 256 -4.30 5.67 17.04
C TYR A 256 -3.93 7.16 17.04
N GLN A 257 -4.01 7.80 15.88
CA GLN A 257 -3.70 9.22 15.75
C GLN A 257 -4.64 10.08 16.61
N LEU A 258 -5.95 9.76 16.63
CA LEU A 258 -6.93 10.42 17.49
C LEU A 258 -6.67 10.16 18.98
N LEU A 259 -6.25 8.95 19.38
CA LEU A 259 -5.88 8.67 20.76
C LEU A 259 -4.63 9.46 21.18
N TYR A 260 -3.63 9.58 20.31
CA TYR A 260 -2.42 10.34 20.62
C TYR A 260 -2.66 11.84 20.77
N THR A 261 -3.72 12.42 20.16
CA THR A 261 -4.08 13.84 20.42
C THR A 261 -4.51 14.10 21.86
N GLN A 262 -4.85 13.07 22.61
CA GLN A 262 -5.21 13.18 24.04
C GLN A 262 -3.98 13.25 24.97
N LEU A 263 -2.78 12.98 24.45
CA LEU A 263 -1.52 13.21 25.14
C LEU A 263 -1.20 14.72 25.17
N ASN A 264 -0.18 15.11 25.94
CA ASN A 264 0.28 16.50 25.86
C ASN A 264 0.80 16.84 24.46
N ILE A 265 0.82 18.14 24.13
CA ILE A 265 1.15 18.63 22.79
C ILE A 265 2.53 18.17 22.31
N ASN A 266 3.53 18.19 23.20
CA ASN A 266 4.91 17.81 22.87
C ASN A 266 5.01 16.30 22.52
N ALA A 267 4.27 15.46 23.24
CA ALA A 267 4.17 14.03 22.96
C ALA A 267 3.52 13.75 21.60
N TYR A 268 2.42 14.44 21.32
CA TYR A 268 1.74 14.31 20.02
C TYR A 268 2.60 14.77 18.85
N VAL A 269 3.30 15.90 19.01
CA VAL A 269 4.23 16.42 18.01
C VAL A 269 5.37 15.43 17.78
N ALA A 270 5.98 14.90 18.84
CA ALA A 270 7.05 13.91 18.72
C ALA A 270 6.63 12.66 17.93
N ILE A 271 5.45 12.11 18.24
CA ILE A 271 4.89 10.96 17.48
C ILE A 271 4.65 11.34 16.02
N THR A 272 4.06 12.50 15.77
CA THR A 272 3.74 12.98 14.42
C THR A 272 5.00 13.17 13.56
N LEU A 273 6.09 13.65 14.16
CA LEU A 273 7.37 13.85 13.47
C LEU A 273 8.05 12.54 13.09
N VAL A 274 7.92 11.49 13.93
CA VAL A 274 8.61 10.21 13.68
C VAL A 274 7.84 9.29 12.73
N MET A 275 6.51 9.40 12.64
CA MET A 275 5.67 8.49 11.84
C MET A 275 6.02 8.44 10.34
N PRO A 276 6.28 9.56 9.63
CA PRO A 276 6.72 9.53 8.23
C PRO A 276 8.03 8.76 8.03
N TRP A 277 8.99 8.92 8.95
CA TRP A 277 10.25 8.20 8.94
C TRP A 277 10.07 6.70 9.11
N ILE A 278 9.17 6.28 10.02
CA ILE A 278 8.82 4.86 10.20
C ILE A 278 8.24 4.29 8.90
N ARG A 279 7.35 5.02 8.23
CA ARG A 279 6.80 4.59 6.94
C ARG A 279 7.89 4.44 5.87
N ALA A 280 8.73 5.45 5.71
CA ALA A 280 9.81 5.44 4.72
C ALA A 280 10.86 4.35 5.02
N GLY A 281 11.32 4.23 6.26
CA GLY A 281 12.34 3.27 6.68
C GLY A 281 11.91 1.81 6.62
N THR A 282 10.59 1.53 6.57
CA THR A 282 10.07 0.17 6.43
C THR A 282 9.68 -0.23 5.00
N GLN A 283 9.82 0.68 4.02
CA GLN A 283 9.45 0.39 2.63
C GLN A 283 10.26 -0.74 2.00
N PHE A 284 11.55 -0.83 2.29
CA PHE A 284 12.39 -1.90 1.75
C PHE A 284 11.99 -3.27 2.29
N ILE A 285 11.58 -3.35 3.56
CA ILE A 285 11.05 -4.58 4.16
C ILE A 285 9.75 -5.01 3.47
N THR A 286 8.85 -4.06 3.25
CA THR A 286 7.57 -4.30 2.57
C THR A 286 7.79 -4.75 1.12
N ALA A 287 8.69 -4.11 0.40
CA ALA A 287 9.03 -4.46 -0.97
C ALA A 287 9.67 -5.86 -1.07
N TRP A 288 10.55 -6.21 -0.12
CA TRP A 288 11.11 -7.56 -0.01
C TRP A 288 10.03 -8.62 0.24
N ALA A 289 9.14 -8.38 1.19
CA ALA A 289 8.04 -9.29 1.48
C ALA A 289 7.09 -9.46 0.26
N HIS A 290 6.84 -8.38 -0.45
CA HIS A 290 6.01 -8.38 -1.66
C HIS A 290 6.67 -9.17 -2.81
N SER A 291 7.97 -8.96 -3.07
CA SER A 291 8.71 -9.73 -4.07
C SER A 291 8.78 -11.22 -3.71
N SER A 292 8.92 -11.54 -2.44
CA SER A 292 8.89 -12.92 -1.93
C SER A 292 7.53 -13.58 -2.19
N ALA A 293 6.43 -12.86 -1.97
CA ALA A 293 5.09 -13.38 -2.27
C ALA A 293 4.89 -13.65 -3.77
N ILE A 294 5.43 -12.82 -4.66
CA ILE A 294 5.40 -13.03 -6.11
C ILE A 294 6.11 -14.35 -6.46
N THR A 295 7.35 -14.52 -6.03
CA THR A 295 8.15 -15.68 -6.39
C THR A 295 7.65 -16.97 -5.76
N ILE A 296 7.12 -16.91 -4.53
CA ILE A 296 6.44 -18.04 -3.89
C ILE A 296 5.17 -18.42 -4.66
N SER A 297 4.36 -17.45 -5.06
CA SER A 297 3.16 -17.69 -5.87
C SER A 297 3.51 -18.30 -7.24
N GLN A 298 4.58 -17.83 -7.90
CA GLN A 298 5.08 -18.45 -9.13
C GLN A 298 5.51 -19.90 -8.92
N ALA A 299 6.23 -20.20 -7.82
CA ALA A 299 6.65 -21.56 -7.48
C ALA A 299 5.46 -22.49 -7.23
N ILE A 300 4.40 -21.98 -6.59
CA ILE A 300 3.14 -22.72 -6.41
C ILE A 300 2.50 -23.03 -7.77
N GLY A 301 2.39 -22.05 -8.64
CA GLY A 301 1.83 -22.24 -9.99
C GLY A 301 2.59 -23.23 -10.84
N SER A 302 3.92 -23.23 -10.78
CA SER A 302 4.80 -24.17 -11.48
C SER A 302 4.92 -25.54 -10.80
N LYS A 303 4.22 -25.76 -9.68
CA LYS A 303 4.28 -26.99 -8.87
C LYS A 303 5.70 -27.34 -8.36
N GLN A 304 6.58 -26.36 -8.24
CA GLN A 304 7.94 -26.53 -7.71
C GLN A 304 7.95 -26.56 -6.18
N MET A 305 7.43 -27.63 -5.59
CA MET A 305 7.27 -27.74 -4.14
C MET A 305 8.58 -28.04 -3.40
N THR A 306 9.57 -28.62 -4.08
CA THR A 306 10.81 -29.09 -3.47
C THR A 306 11.62 -27.97 -2.81
N ASP A 307 11.67 -26.80 -3.44
CA ASP A 307 12.42 -25.64 -2.96
C ASP A 307 11.55 -24.62 -2.22
N LEU A 308 10.23 -24.82 -2.17
CA LEU A 308 9.28 -23.86 -1.59
C LEU A 308 9.63 -23.53 -0.13
N ARG A 309 9.94 -24.54 0.70
CA ARG A 309 10.30 -24.33 2.11
C ARG A 309 11.61 -23.56 2.24
N LYS A 310 12.63 -23.91 1.44
CA LYS A 310 13.93 -23.21 1.45
C LYS A 310 13.79 -21.76 1.03
N ASN A 311 12.93 -21.49 0.03
CA ASN A 311 12.67 -20.15 -0.45
C ASN A 311 11.93 -19.32 0.61
N VAL A 312 10.96 -19.91 1.32
CA VAL A 312 10.28 -19.24 2.44
C VAL A 312 11.25 -18.94 3.58
N ASP A 313 12.09 -19.90 3.97
CA ASP A 313 13.09 -19.68 5.02
C ASP A 313 14.07 -18.58 4.62
N ALA A 314 14.59 -18.59 3.39
CA ALA A 314 15.47 -17.54 2.88
C ALA A 314 14.75 -16.16 2.85
N SER A 315 13.45 -16.12 2.53
CA SER A 315 12.68 -14.89 2.58
C SER A 315 12.59 -14.29 3.99
N ILE A 316 12.41 -15.14 4.98
CA ILE A 316 12.33 -14.74 6.40
C ILE A 316 13.71 -14.27 6.88
N ASP A 317 14.77 -15.02 6.60
CA ASP A 317 16.13 -14.69 7.03
C ASP A 317 16.57 -13.32 6.47
N ILE A 318 16.36 -13.08 5.19
CA ILE A 318 16.69 -11.81 4.56
C ILE A 318 15.80 -10.66 5.08
N ALA A 319 14.51 -10.92 5.36
CA ALA A 319 13.66 -9.90 5.98
C ALA A 319 14.16 -9.47 7.35
N VAL A 320 14.69 -10.42 8.15
CA VAL A 320 15.33 -10.10 9.44
C VAL A 320 16.58 -9.24 9.23
N ILE A 321 17.42 -9.57 8.25
CA ILE A 321 18.62 -8.77 7.93
C ILE A 321 18.22 -7.35 7.52
N ILE A 322 17.25 -7.18 6.60
CA ILE A 322 16.77 -5.86 6.18
C ILE A 322 16.19 -5.10 7.39
N SER A 323 15.47 -5.79 8.28
CA SER A 323 14.91 -5.17 9.49
C SER A 323 15.99 -4.68 10.45
N ILE A 324 17.09 -5.44 10.60
CA ILE A 324 18.25 -5.02 11.39
C ILE A 324 18.92 -3.79 10.74
N LEU A 325 19.06 -3.77 9.42
CA LEU A 325 19.57 -2.58 8.72
C LEU A 325 18.65 -1.36 8.92
N SER A 326 17.33 -1.57 8.91
CA SER A 326 16.37 -0.50 9.24
C SER A 326 16.50 -0.03 10.70
N MET A 327 16.80 -0.92 11.65
CA MET A 327 17.09 -0.51 13.03
C MET A 327 18.32 0.40 13.10
N PHE A 328 19.42 0.09 12.40
CA PHE A 328 20.58 0.97 12.33
C PHE A 328 20.25 2.34 11.71
N PHE A 329 19.41 2.35 10.68
CA PHE A 329 18.91 3.60 10.13
C PHE A 329 18.17 4.43 11.19
N PHE A 330 17.28 3.82 11.98
CA PHE A 330 16.55 4.53 13.04
C PHE A 330 17.43 4.93 14.22
N ILE A 331 18.46 4.16 14.55
CA ILE A 331 19.47 4.57 15.52
C ILE A 331 20.17 5.85 15.01
N ALA A 332 20.65 5.86 13.77
CA ALA A 332 21.26 7.04 13.19
C ALA A 332 20.28 8.24 13.18
N LEU A 333 19.05 8.01 12.73
CA LEU A 333 18.00 9.03 12.71
C LEU A 333 17.78 9.64 14.10
N SER A 334 17.76 8.83 15.16
CA SER A 334 17.55 9.33 16.53
C SER A 334 18.62 10.32 17.00
N PHE A 335 19.86 10.17 16.51
CA PHE A 335 20.95 11.12 16.82
C PHE A 335 20.83 12.42 16.02
N PHE A 336 20.26 12.38 14.81
CA PHE A 336 20.17 13.53 13.91
C PHE A 336 18.83 14.27 14.00
N MET A 337 17.90 13.81 14.85
CA MET A 337 16.59 14.47 14.97
C MET A 337 16.68 15.95 15.34
N GLY A 338 17.64 16.33 16.20
CA GLY A 338 17.87 17.72 16.55
C GLY A 338 18.37 18.57 15.40
N ASP A 339 19.20 18.01 14.48
CA ASP A 339 19.70 18.72 13.32
C ASP A 339 18.64 18.83 12.21
N ILE A 340 17.78 17.80 12.11
CA ILE A 340 16.66 17.77 11.12
C ILE A 340 15.56 18.76 11.52
N TYR A 341 15.28 18.89 12.81
CA TYR A 341 14.24 19.74 13.36
C TYR A 341 14.80 20.67 14.45
N PRO A 342 15.57 21.72 14.09
CA PRO A 342 16.33 22.53 15.05
C PRO A 342 15.47 23.45 15.94
N ASP A 343 14.23 23.73 15.53
CA ASP A 343 13.37 24.74 16.17
C ASP A 343 12.31 24.14 17.11
N LEU A 344 12.51 22.88 17.57
CA LEU A 344 11.55 22.24 18.48
C LEU A 344 11.83 22.62 19.95
N ASP A 345 10.77 22.59 20.76
CA ASP A 345 10.87 22.73 22.22
C ASP A 345 11.68 21.57 22.84
N SER A 346 12.42 21.87 23.91
CA SER A 346 13.17 20.85 24.64
C SER A 346 12.30 19.68 25.11
N ALA A 347 11.06 19.94 25.53
CA ALA A 347 10.10 18.91 25.94
C ALA A 347 9.71 17.96 24.77
N THR A 348 9.72 18.45 23.52
CA THR A 348 9.50 17.62 22.33
C THR A 348 10.71 16.73 22.04
N TYR A 349 11.94 17.23 22.23
CA TYR A 349 13.16 16.41 22.13
C TYR A 349 13.22 15.33 23.20
N ASP A 350 12.83 15.66 24.44
CA ASP A 350 12.72 14.68 25.53
C ASP A 350 11.72 13.59 25.18
N ALA A 351 10.56 13.97 24.64
CA ALA A 351 9.54 13.02 24.17
C ALA A 351 10.06 12.12 23.02
N LEU A 352 10.77 12.67 22.04
CA LEU A 352 11.42 11.90 20.96
C LEU A 352 12.44 10.90 21.49
N THR A 353 13.25 11.32 22.47
CA THR A 353 14.26 10.47 23.13
C THR A 353 13.60 9.32 23.89
N VAL A 354 12.51 9.60 24.60
CA VAL A 354 11.75 8.59 25.36
C VAL A 354 11.19 7.50 24.44
N ILE A 355 10.67 7.84 23.25
CA ILE A 355 10.10 6.85 22.33
C ILE A 355 11.14 6.23 21.36
N ALA A 356 12.39 6.73 21.36
CA ALA A 356 13.42 6.26 20.45
C ALA A 356 13.66 4.74 20.49
N PRO A 357 13.80 4.08 21.66
CA PRO A 357 13.96 2.64 21.73
C PRO A 357 12.81 1.88 21.06
N LEU A 358 11.59 2.41 21.14
CA LEU A 358 10.39 1.77 20.61
C LEU A 358 10.35 1.80 19.07
N TYR A 359 10.60 2.96 18.45
CA TYR A 359 10.60 3.03 16.99
C TYR A 359 11.86 2.44 16.36
N ILE A 360 12.97 2.35 17.10
CA ILE A 360 14.18 1.62 16.68
C ILE A 360 13.90 0.11 16.64
N PHE A 361 13.22 -0.43 17.65
CA PHE A 361 12.89 -1.86 17.72
C PHE A 361 11.75 -2.29 16.79
N LEU A 362 10.80 -1.40 16.53
CA LEU A 362 9.57 -1.68 15.78
C LEU A 362 9.81 -2.36 14.40
N PRO A 363 10.79 -1.94 13.57
CA PRO A 363 11.05 -2.56 12.26
C PRO A 363 11.38 -4.05 12.34
N LEU A 364 12.04 -4.49 13.40
CA LEU A 364 12.45 -5.89 13.56
C LEU A 364 11.22 -6.81 13.64
N VAL A 365 10.29 -6.49 14.52
CA VAL A 365 9.09 -7.32 14.74
C VAL A 365 8.10 -7.14 13.59
N ARG A 366 7.92 -5.89 13.13
CA ARG A 366 7.05 -5.59 11.99
C ARG A 366 7.54 -6.26 10.71
N GLY A 367 8.83 -6.25 10.43
CA GLY A 367 9.41 -6.91 9.25
C GLY A 367 9.21 -8.42 9.28
N TYR A 368 9.40 -9.03 10.44
CA TYR A 368 9.12 -10.45 10.65
C TYR A 368 7.66 -10.80 10.36
N ASN A 369 6.71 -10.02 10.88
CA ASN A 369 5.29 -10.22 10.64
C ASN A 369 4.90 -9.96 9.19
N THR A 370 5.47 -8.93 8.58
CA THR A 370 5.18 -8.56 7.20
C THR A 370 5.53 -9.69 6.24
N VAL A 371 6.72 -10.31 6.37
CA VAL A 371 7.11 -11.42 5.49
C VAL A 371 6.26 -12.67 5.72
N HIS A 372 5.94 -13.01 6.97
CA HIS A 372 5.05 -14.13 7.27
C HIS A 372 3.62 -13.91 6.73
N GLY A 373 3.11 -12.68 6.84
CA GLY A 373 1.83 -12.31 6.28
C GLY A 373 1.79 -12.44 4.75
N HIS A 374 2.86 -12.06 4.05
CA HIS A 374 2.97 -12.21 2.60
C HIS A 374 3.11 -13.67 2.18
N VAL A 375 3.86 -14.49 2.93
CA VAL A 375 3.93 -15.94 2.74
C VAL A 375 2.54 -16.57 2.88
N LEU A 376 1.81 -16.25 3.95
CA LEU A 376 0.44 -16.76 4.14
C LEU A 376 -0.51 -16.36 3.00
N ARG A 377 -0.43 -15.12 2.53
CA ARG A 377 -1.22 -14.67 1.37
C ARG A 377 -0.87 -15.45 0.11
N ALA A 378 0.41 -15.69 -0.15
CA ALA A 378 0.86 -16.51 -1.29
C ALA A 378 0.34 -17.95 -1.21
N LEU A 379 0.22 -18.51 0.00
CA LEU A 379 -0.37 -19.83 0.27
C LEU A 379 -1.92 -19.82 0.27
N GLY A 380 -2.56 -18.73 -0.14
CA GLY A 380 -4.02 -18.59 -0.20
C GLY A 380 -4.70 -18.34 1.15
N GLN A 381 -3.93 -18.05 2.21
CA GLN A 381 -4.44 -17.85 3.57
C GLN A 381 -4.71 -16.36 3.88
N THR A 382 -5.35 -15.65 2.95
CA THR A 382 -5.62 -14.20 3.06
C THR A 382 -6.51 -13.85 4.25
N THR A 383 -7.53 -14.67 4.52
CA THR A 383 -8.43 -14.53 5.67
C THR A 383 -7.71 -14.73 7.00
N ALA A 384 -6.73 -15.62 7.07
CA ALA A 384 -5.94 -15.83 8.30
C ALA A 384 -5.12 -14.58 8.64
N VAL A 385 -4.50 -13.95 7.63
CA VAL A 385 -3.78 -12.67 7.79
C VAL A 385 -4.70 -11.57 8.31
N PHE A 386 -5.89 -11.43 7.72
CA PHE A 386 -6.90 -10.48 8.18
C PHE A 386 -7.26 -10.70 9.65
N LYS A 387 -7.56 -11.94 10.04
CA LYS A 387 -7.95 -12.28 11.43
C LYS A 387 -6.84 -11.97 12.43
N ILE A 388 -5.56 -12.28 12.11
CA ILE A 388 -4.42 -11.98 12.98
C ILE A 388 -4.30 -10.47 13.19
N ASN A 389 -4.35 -9.69 12.11
CA ASN A 389 -4.22 -8.24 12.18
C ASN A 389 -5.42 -7.59 12.88
N PHE A 390 -6.64 -8.08 12.61
CA PHE A 390 -7.85 -7.60 13.30
C PHE A 390 -7.76 -7.83 14.81
N THR A 391 -7.41 -9.05 15.22
CA THR A 391 -7.26 -9.36 16.65
C THR A 391 -6.16 -8.53 17.29
N GLY A 392 -4.98 -8.43 16.64
CA GLY A 392 -3.86 -7.66 17.17
C GLY A 392 -4.19 -6.17 17.34
N GLN A 393 -4.72 -5.54 16.30
CA GLN A 393 -4.98 -4.09 16.32
C GLN A 393 -6.26 -3.72 17.06
N TRP A 394 -7.40 -4.34 16.71
CA TRP A 394 -8.72 -3.90 17.17
C TRP A 394 -9.16 -4.49 18.49
N ILE A 395 -8.76 -5.74 18.78
CA ILE A 395 -9.16 -6.40 20.03
C ILE A 395 -8.12 -6.17 21.13
N VAL A 396 -6.83 -6.13 20.78
CA VAL A 396 -5.77 -6.00 21.80
C VAL A 396 -5.26 -4.57 21.89
N SER A 397 -4.74 -4.00 20.80
CA SER A 397 -3.90 -2.82 20.87
C SER A 397 -4.66 -1.50 20.99
N ILE A 398 -5.70 -1.27 20.19
CA ILE A 398 -6.51 -0.05 20.30
C ILE A 398 -7.15 0.07 21.69
N PRO A 399 -7.82 -0.97 22.24
CA PRO A 399 -8.37 -0.90 23.59
C PRO A 399 -7.29 -0.69 24.65
N LEU A 400 -6.13 -1.36 24.51
CA LEU A 400 -5.02 -1.18 25.46
C LEU A 400 -4.46 0.26 25.41
N CYS A 401 -4.29 0.83 24.22
CA CYS A 401 -3.85 2.22 24.06
C CYS A 401 -4.83 3.20 24.71
N ALA A 402 -6.13 3.02 24.46
CA ALA A 402 -7.18 3.82 25.08
C ALA A 402 -7.18 3.68 26.62
N LEU A 403 -7.01 2.47 27.14
CA LEU A 403 -6.92 2.21 28.57
C LEU A 403 -5.70 2.89 29.20
N ILE A 404 -4.55 2.87 28.54
CA ILE A 404 -3.31 3.53 28.99
C ILE A 404 -3.53 5.05 29.06
N ILE A 405 -4.12 5.65 28.02
CA ILE A 405 -4.28 7.10 27.91
C ILE A 405 -5.38 7.61 28.86
N PHE A 406 -6.56 6.98 28.86
CA PHE A 406 -7.72 7.47 29.61
C PHE A 406 -7.86 6.87 31.01
N GLY A 407 -7.33 5.66 31.24
CA GLY A 407 -7.51 4.96 32.52
C GLY A 407 -6.36 5.13 33.48
N PHE A 408 -5.13 5.30 32.98
CA PHE A 408 -3.92 5.33 33.79
C PHE A 408 -3.11 6.62 33.65
N ASP A 409 -3.58 7.61 32.88
CA ASP A 409 -2.81 8.82 32.53
C ASP A 409 -1.39 8.49 32.07
N GLY A 410 -1.30 7.45 31.23
CA GLY A 410 -0.05 6.84 30.81
C GLY A 410 0.83 7.81 30.02
N SER A 411 2.15 7.71 30.25
CA SER A 411 3.12 8.51 29.52
C SER A 411 3.16 8.16 28.04
N ILE A 412 3.75 9.05 27.23
CA ILE A 412 4.01 8.84 25.79
C ILE A 412 4.70 7.49 25.54
N PHE A 413 5.61 7.07 26.44
CA PHE A 413 6.32 5.79 26.31
C PHE A 413 5.33 4.62 26.24
N TRP A 414 4.42 4.51 27.21
CA TRP A 414 3.46 3.41 27.26
C TRP A 414 2.43 3.48 26.14
N ALA A 415 1.96 4.68 25.79
CA ALA A 415 1.02 4.88 24.71
C ALA A 415 1.62 4.46 23.35
N PHE A 416 2.88 4.80 23.08
CA PHE A 416 3.56 4.42 21.84
C PHE A 416 4.05 2.96 21.87
N ALA A 417 4.41 2.42 23.04
CA ALA A 417 4.84 1.02 23.22
C ALA A 417 3.78 -0.01 22.80
N VAL A 418 2.52 0.40 22.75
CA VAL A 418 1.43 -0.46 22.25
C VAL A 418 1.69 -0.92 20.81
N GLN A 419 2.31 -0.11 19.95
CA GLN A 419 2.60 -0.50 18.55
C GLN A 419 3.61 -1.67 18.45
N PRO A 420 4.83 -1.60 19.02
CA PRO A 420 5.71 -2.75 19.02
C PRO A 420 5.12 -3.95 19.80
N PHE A 421 4.34 -3.72 20.86
CA PHE A 421 3.65 -4.80 21.58
C PHE A 421 2.62 -5.52 20.68
N GLU A 422 1.81 -4.78 19.92
CA GLU A 422 0.91 -5.34 18.90
C GLU A 422 1.65 -6.28 17.95
N GLU A 423 2.78 -5.82 17.41
CA GLU A 423 3.58 -6.63 16.50
C GLU A 423 4.13 -7.89 17.18
N MET A 424 4.55 -7.81 18.45
CA MET A 424 4.99 -9.00 19.21
C MET A 424 3.86 -10.01 19.42
N VAL A 425 2.67 -9.55 19.76
CA VAL A 425 1.48 -10.42 19.93
C VAL A 425 1.15 -11.16 18.62
N LYS A 426 1.26 -10.47 17.48
CA LYS A 426 0.98 -11.06 16.16
C LYS A 426 2.08 -12.03 15.68
N ALA A 427 3.30 -11.94 16.18
CA ALA A 427 4.43 -12.72 15.68
C ALA A 427 4.24 -14.24 15.87
N LEU A 428 3.72 -14.67 17.02
CA LEU A 428 3.48 -16.09 17.29
C LEU A 428 2.43 -16.70 16.35
N PRO A 429 1.21 -16.15 16.21
CA PRO A 429 0.21 -16.67 15.27
C PRO A 429 0.69 -16.61 13.82
N PHE A 430 1.38 -15.55 13.38
CA PHE A 430 1.95 -15.48 12.04
C PHE A 430 2.93 -16.62 11.78
N ARG A 431 3.91 -16.83 12.68
CA ARG A 431 4.88 -17.92 12.56
C ARG A 431 4.21 -19.29 12.57
N HIS A 432 3.30 -19.51 13.53
CA HIS A 432 2.65 -20.80 13.70
C HIS A 432 1.83 -21.17 12.44
N LEU A 433 0.99 -20.28 11.97
CA LEU A 433 0.14 -20.54 10.81
C LEU A 433 0.94 -20.66 9.52
N ALA A 434 1.96 -19.82 9.31
CA ALA A 434 2.83 -19.94 8.15
C ALA A 434 3.53 -21.29 8.11
N ARG A 435 4.11 -21.75 9.23
CA ARG A 435 4.77 -23.06 9.31
C ARG A 435 3.80 -24.23 9.17
N LYS A 436 2.60 -24.12 9.77
CA LYS A 436 1.56 -25.14 9.64
C LYS A 436 1.13 -25.30 8.18
N HIS A 437 0.70 -24.22 7.56
CA HIS A 437 0.22 -24.27 6.18
C HIS A 437 1.33 -24.66 5.19
N LEU A 438 2.55 -24.24 5.41
CA LEU A 438 3.68 -24.64 4.58
C LEU A 438 3.99 -26.15 4.68
N LYS A 439 3.81 -26.76 5.88
CA LYS A 439 3.98 -28.21 6.05
C LYS A 439 2.87 -29.01 5.36
N GLU A 440 1.66 -28.52 5.40
CA GLU A 440 0.47 -29.15 4.84
C GLU A 440 0.27 -28.81 3.36
N PHE A 441 1.14 -27.97 2.76
CA PHE A 441 0.99 -27.54 1.40
C PHE A 441 1.47 -28.61 0.42
N ASP A 442 0.57 -29.04 -0.46
CA ASP A 442 0.78 -30.09 -1.46
C ASP A 442 0.25 -29.66 -2.84
N GLU A 443 0.42 -30.53 -3.84
CA GLU A 443 -0.04 -30.27 -5.20
C GLU A 443 -1.57 -30.13 -5.32
N GLU A 444 -2.33 -30.81 -4.47
CA GLU A 444 -3.79 -30.72 -4.48
C GLU A 444 -4.25 -29.32 -4.05
N LYS A 445 -3.63 -28.79 -2.97
CA LYS A 445 -3.89 -27.43 -2.50
C LYS A 445 -3.44 -26.38 -3.55
N ALA A 446 -2.31 -26.64 -4.22
CA ALA A 446 -1.86 -25.78 -5.32
C ALA A 446 -2.88 -25.73 -6.47
N LYS A 447 -3.45 -26.88 -6.86
CA LYS A 447 -4.51 -26.92 -7.91
C LYS A 447 -5.75 -26.16 -7.49
N LYS A 448 -6.21 -26.29 -6.25
CA LYS A 448 -7.37 -25.55 -5.73
C LYS A 448 -7.20 -24.03 -5.79
N LEU A 449 -5.96 -23.53 -5.66
CA LEU A 449 -5.65 -22.10 -5.76
C LEU A 449 -5.57 -21.60 -7.21
N MET A 450 -5.47 -22.48 -8.21
CA MET A 450 -5.38 -22.08 -9.62
C MET A 450 -6.73 -21.97 -10.33
N TYR A 451 -7.82 -22.34 -9.66
CA TYR A 451 -9.20 -22.32 -10.20
C TYR A 451 -9.37 -23.16 -11.48
N ASP A 452 -8.67 -24.30 -11.56
CA ASP A 452 -8.77 -25.25 -12.66
C ASP A 452 -9.98 -26.18 -12.52
#